data_4fa0aede182cad35a2cd55196452407f
#
_entry.id   4fa0aede182cad35a2cd55196452407f
#
_cell.length_a   1.000
_cell.length_b   1.000
_cell.length_c   1.000
_cell.angle_alpha   90.00
_cell.angle_beta   90.00
_cell.angle_gamma   90.00
#
_symmetry.space_group_name_H-M   'P 1'
#
loop_
_entity.id
_entity.type
_entity.pdbx_description
1 polymer ?
#
loop_
_entity_poly.entity_id
_entity_poly.type
_entity_poly.pdbx_seq_one_letter_code
_entity_poly.pdbx_strand_id
1 'polypeptide(L)'
;MNRFLLLIVLCILAAFSAWFLQNNEARIIEPQATTPSKAPALFVAPEYEYRTASPDGIGKFYLGRELSQVMGHPAIGWLERDEREREEAPSRAIDALDLQPTDVIADIGTGSGYYAFRISNKVPQGSVIGVDIQQEMLDFLSKRADELKIENVRGHLGTIDDVCLPLNSLDAALMVDAYHEFSHPAEMLTSLHKALKPQGRIFLLEFRAEDPRVPIKPLHKMTEAQAVKEFAAAGFTLVSNKRHLPWQHFMVFQKTR
;
A
#
# COMPACT_ATOMS: atom_id res chain seq x y z
N MET A 1 -61.44 -46.91 23.98
CA MET A 1 -60.51 -45.80 24.25
C MET A 1 -61.21 -44.81 25.19
N ASN A 2 -60.75 -44.73 26.45
CA ASN A 2 -61.49 -44.12 27.56
C ASN A 2 -61.62 -42.61 27.42
N ARG A 3 -62.83 -42.08 27.52
CA ARG A 3 -63.11 -40.62 27.49
C ARG A 3 -62.22 -39.81 28.44
N PHE A 4 -61.74 -40.42 29.51
CA PHE A 4 -60.80 -39.83 30.46
C PHE A 4 -59.41 -39.59 29.87
N LEU A 5 -58.93 -40.44 28.99
CA LEU A 5 -57.61 -40.31 28.34
C LEU A 5 -57.62 -39.16 27.29
N LEU A 6 -58.77 -38.97 26.62
CA LEU A 6 -58.94 -37.91 25.63
C LEU A 6 -58.94 -36.50 26.26
N LEU A 7 -59.54 -36.39 27.48
CA LEU A 7 -59.54 -35.11 28.22
C LEU A 7 -58.13 -34.73 28.74
N ILE A 8 -57.34 -35.68 29.19
CA ILE A 8 -55.97 -35.41 29.66
C ILE A 8 -55.07 -34.98 28.51
N VAL A 9 -55.18 -35.59 27.34
CA VAL A 9 -54.42 -35.21 26.15
C VAL A 9 -54.79 -33.80 25.64
N LEU A 10 -56.06 -33.44 25.67
CA LEU A 10 -56.54 -32.10 25.30
C LEU A 10 -56.09 -31.01 26.30
N CYS A 11 -56.03 -31.31 27.61
CA CYS A 11 -55.49 -30.36 28.60
C CYS A 11 -53.98 -30.16 28.48
N ILE A 12 -53.22 -31.20 28.13
CA ILE A 12 -51.75 -31.09 27.93
C ILE A 12 -51.45 -30.28 26.66
N LEU A 13 -52.20 -30.48 25.59
CA LEU A 13 -52.02 -29.70 24.34
C LEU A 13 -52.40 -28.22 24.52
N ALA A 14 -53.46 -27.93 25.32
CA ALA A 14 -53.81 -26.54 25.62
C ALA A 14 -52.81 -25.83 26.53
N ALA A 15 -52.23 -26.55 27.49
CA ALA A 15 -51.16 -26.00 28.36
C ALA A 15 -49.84 -25.77 27.58
N PHE A 16 -49.51 -26.62 26.58
CA PHE A 16 -48.34 -26.49 25.76
C PHE A 16 -48.44 -25.32 24.77
N SER A 17 -49.62 -25.11 24.19
CA SER A 17 -49.88 -23.98 23.32
C SER A 17 -49.89 -22.63 24.07
N ALA A 18 -50.43 -22.58 25.29
CA ALA A 18 -50.37 -21.38 26.12
C ALA A 18 -48.94 -21.03 26.57
N TRP A 19 -48.11 -22.03 26.91
CA TRP A 19 -46.73 -21.85 27.28
C TRP A 19 -45.87 -21.39 26.07
N PHE A 20 -46.17 -21.94 24.87
CA PHE A 20 -45.46 -21.55 23.61
C PHE A 20 -45.81 -20.13 23.19
N LEU A 21 -47.05 -19.68 23.37
CA LEU A 21 -47.46 -18.31 23.08
C LEU A 21 -46.92 -17.28 24.08
N GLN A 22 -46.74 -17.66 25.34
CA GLN A 22 -46.20 -16.79 26.39
C GLN A 22 -44.66 -16.63 26.31
N ASN A 23 -43.93 -17.62 25.74
CA ASN A 23 -42.49 -17.56 25.62
C ASN A 23 -41.97 -17.12 24.23
N ASN A 24 -42.88 -16.88 23.28
CA ASN A 24 -42.55 -16.41 21.93
C ASN A 24 -42.92 -14.96 21.70
N GLU A 25 -42.98 -14.13 22.75
CA GLU A 25 -42.82 -12.69 22.51
C GLU A 25 -41.41 -12.44 21.97
N ALA A 26 -41.31 -12.40 20.65
CA ALA A 26 -40.11 -11.93 19.97
C ALA A 26 -39.78 -10.54 20.56
N ARG A 27 -38.78 -10.46 21.40
CA ARG A 27 -38.17 -9.18 21.77
C ARG A 27 -37.80 -8.50 20.46
N ILE A 28 -38.59 -7.53 20.07
CA ILE A 28 -38.23 -6.55 19.05
C ILE A 28 -37.00 -5.85 19.66
N ILE A 29 -35.78 -6.30 19.27
CA ILE A 29 -34.59 -5.54 19.52
C ILE A 29 -34.68 -4.35 18.60
N GLU A 30 -35.13 -3.21 19.14
CA GLU A 30 -34.98 -1.94 18.42
C GLU A 30 -33.51 -1.85 17.98
N PRO A 31 -33.23 -1.59 16.70
CA PRO A 31 -31.87 -1.37 16.27
C PRO A 31 -31.35 -0.16 17.05
N GLN A 32 -30.38 -0.41 17.95
CA GLN A 32 -29.62 0.67 18.56
C GLN A 32 -29.12 1.54 17.41
N ALA A 33 -29.50 2.81 17.43
CA ALA A 33 -28.97 3.81 16.53
C ALA A 33 -27.46 3.78 16.70
N THR A 34 -26.77 3.08 15.79
CA THR A 34 -25.31 3.20 15.68
C THR A 34 -25.05 4.64 15.34
N THR A 35 -24.44 5.35 16.28
CA THR A 35 -23.88 6.68 16.03
C THR A 35 -23.12 6.56 14.71
N PRO A 36 -23.40 7.41 13.71
CA PRO A 36 -22.68 7.33 12.45
C PRO A 36 -21.19 7.48 12.79
N SER A 37 -20.41 6.44 12.53
CA SER A 37 -18.96 6.52 12.54
C SER A 37 -18.60 7.74 11.73
N LYS A 38 -17.86 8.68 12.35
CA LYS A 38 -17.39 9.89 11.68
C LYS A 38 -16.77 9.47 10.36
N ALA A 39 -17.43 9.83 9.25
CA ALA A 39 -16.91 9.52 7.93
C ALA A 39 -15.43 9.95 7.90
N PRO A 40 -14.54 9.16 7.31
CA PRO A 40 -13.15 9.55 7.20
C PRO A 40 -13.12 10.96 6.59
N ALA A 41 -12.31 11.83 7.19
CA ALA A 41 -12.22 13.23 6.80
C ALA A 41 -12.14 13.30 5.27
N LEU A 42 -13.05 14.08 4.66
CA LEU A 42 -13.04 14.34 3.23
C LEU A 42 -11.61 14.67 2.83
N PHE A 43 -11.06 13.89 1.92
CA PHE A 43 -9.75 14.14 1.36
C PHE A 43 -9.79 15.54 0.75
N VAL A 44 -9.11 16.48 1.37
CA VAL A 44 -8.97 17.84 0.82
C VAL A 44 -8.07 17.71 -0.39
N ALA A 45 -8.52 18.16 -1.55
CA ALA A 45 -7.70 18.15 -2.75
C ALA A 45 -6.38 18.85 -2.46
N PRO A 46 -5.23 18.25 -2.81
CA PRO A 46 -3.94 18.85 -2.50
C PRO A 46 -3.76 20.15 -3.27
N GLU A 47 -3.29 21.19 -2.59
CA GLU A 47 -2.85 22.39 -3.28
C GLU A 47 -1.43 22.17 -3.79
N TYR A 48 -1.29 22.19 -5.12
CA TYR A 48 -0.01 22.23 -5.80
C TYR A 48 0.33 23.67 -6.16
N GLU A 49 1.57 24.05 -5.90
CA GLU A 49 2.10 25.33 -6.40
C GLU A 49 2.83 25.11 -7.72
N TYR A 50 2.79 26.12 -8.59
CA TYR A 50 3.49 26.07 -9.86
C TYR A 50 4.45 27.26 -9.96
N ARG A 51 5.73 26.99 -10.28
CA ARG A 51 6.80 27.96 -10.41
C ARG A 51 7.69 27.60 -11.60
N THR A 52 8.65 28.46 -11.94
CA THR A 52 9.67 28.12 -12.93
C THR A 52 10.39 26.82 -12.49
N ALA A 53 10.44 25.85 -13.40
CA ALA A 53 11.09 24.57 -13.14
C ALA A 53 12.61 24.73 -12.96
N SER A 54 13.18 24.01 -12.03
CA SER A 54 14.62 23.78 -11.98
C SER A 54 15.05 22.83 -13.11
N PRO A 55 16.34 22.71 -13.46
CA PRO A 55 16.79 21.85 -14.58
C PRO A 55 16.35 20.38 -14.49
N ASP A 56 16.09 19.88 -13.28
CA ASP A 56 15.73 18.47 -13.00
C ASP A 56 14.31 18.33 -12.45
N GLY A 57 13.60 19.46 -12.32
CA GLY A 57 12.24 19.55 -11.81
C GLY A 57 11.19 19.72 -12.90
N ILE A 58 9.93 19.60 -12.52
CA ILE A 58 8.78 19.84 -13.43
C ILE A 58 8.06 21.17 -13.13
N GLY A 59 8.60 22.01 -12.21
CA GLY A 59 7.99 23.28 -11.81
C GLY A 59 6.71 23.15 -11.01
N LYS A 60 6.33 21.95 -10.61
CA LYS A 60 5.20 21.65 -9.74
C LYS A 60 5.73 21.34 -8.32
N PHE A 61 5.12 21.95 -7.32
CA PHE A 61 5.54 21.83 -5.91
C PHE A 61 4.44 21.23 -5.08
N TYR A 62 4.81 20.29 -4.21
CA TYR A 62 3.92 19.70 -3.21
C TYR A 62 4.47 19.90 -1.80
N LEU A 63 3.71 20.58 -0.95
CA LEU A 63 4.08 20.88 0.43
C LEU A 63 5.49 21.47 0.58
N GLY A 64 5.92 22.27 -0.42
CA GLY A 64 7.20 22.98 -0.44
C GLY A 64 8.34 22.28 -1.16
N ARG A 65 8.18 21.01 -1.60
CA ARG A 65 9.15 20.27 -2.42
C ARG A 65 8.81 20.43 -3.91
N GLU A 66 9.81 20.78 -4.74
CA GLU A 66 9.68 20.65 -6.19
C GLU A 66 9.70 19.16 -6.57
N LEU A 67 8.78 18.76 -7.45
CA LEU A 67 8.70 17.38 -7.94
C LEU A 67 9.70 17.20 -9.09
N SER A 68 10.41 16.06 -9.10
CA SER A 68 11.41 15.78 -10.13
C SER A 68 10.77 15.26 -11.42
N GLN A 69 11.57 15.24 -12.48
CA GLN A 69 11.22 14.51 -13.69
C GLN A 69 11.28 13.01 -13.42
N VAL A 70 10.38 12.25 -14.09
CA VAL A 70 10.36 10.79 -14.03
C VAL A 70 11.48 10.20 -14.89
N MET A 71 12.11 9.14 -14.41
CA MET A 71 13.09 8.39 -15.17
C MET A 71 12.41 7.51 -16.24
N GLY A 72 12.78 7.67 -17.48
CA GLY A 72 12.25 6.87 -18.58
C GLY A 72 12.85 5.46 -18.66
N HIS A 73 12.12 4.52 -19.27
CA HIS A 73 12.52 3.12 -19.48
C HIS A 73 13.91 2.92 -20.14
N PRO A 74 14.46 3.86 -20.97
CA PRO A 74 15.82 3.69 -21.50
C PRO A 74 16.90 3.60 -20.40
N ALA A 75 16.58 4.02 -19.16
CA ALA A 75 17.48 3.96 -18.03
C ALA A 75 17.45 2.63 -17.24
N ILE A 76 16.83 1.56 -17.74
CA ILE A 76 16.78 0.21 -17.11
C ILE A 76 18.18 -0.27 -16.71
N GLY A 77 19.21 0.00 -17.53
CA GLY A 77 20.59 -0.38 -17.20
C GLY A 77 21.11 0.22 -15.91
N TRP A 78 20.65 1.42 -15.53
CA TRP A 78 20.94 2.01 -14.23
C TRP A 78 20.33 1.22 -13.07
N LEU A 79 19.12 0.71 -13.23
CA LEU A 79 18.40 -0.06 -12.22
C LEU A 79 19.05 -1.44 -11.97
N GLU A 80 19.75 -1.98 -12.96
CA GLU A 80 20.39 -3.32 -12.92
C GLU A 80 21.92 -3.26 -12.70
N ARG A 81 22.49 -2.09 -12.35
CA ARG A 81 23.93 -1.92 -12.17
C ARG A 81 24.48 -2.77 -11.01
N ASP A 82 25.68 -3.32 -11.18
CA ASP A 82 26.31 -4.19 -10.20
C ASP A 82 26.68 -3.48 -8.88
N GLU A 83 26.92 -2.17 -8.93
CA GLU A 83 27.27 -1.33 -7.78
C GLU A 83 26.14 -1.19 -6.77
N ARG A 84 24.90 -1.51 -7.15
CA ARG A 84 23.70 -1.28 -6.34
C ARG A 84 23.77 -1.92 -4.95
N GLU A 85 24.31 -3.15 -4.86
CA GLU A 85 24.47 -3.82 -3.56
C GLU A 85 25.40 -3.06 -2.61
N ARG A 86 26.46 -2.46 -3.12
CA ARG A 86 27.41 -1.65 -2.33
C ARG A 86 26.81 -0.30 -1.92
N GLU A 87 26.01 0.31 -2.78
CA GLU A 87 25.49 1.68 -2.65
C GLU A 87 24.18 1.73 -1.86
N GLU A 88 23.30 0.77 -2.06
CA GLU A 88 21.95 0.72 -1.52
C GLU A 88 21.72 -0.46 -0.58
N ALA A 89 22.51 -1.54 -0.70
CA ALA A 89 22.38 -2.80 0.04
C ALA A 89 20.97 -3.41 -0.06
N PRO A 90 20.40 -3.64 -1.29
CA PRO A 90 19.07 -4.16 -1.49
C PRO A 90 18.82 -5.50 -0.79
N SER A 91 19.80 -6.38 -0.69
CA SER A 91 19.68 -7.63 0.07
C SER A 91 19.32 -7.36 1.54
N ARG A 92 19.97 -6.38 2.17
CA ARG A 92 19.69 -5.97 3.55
C ARG A 92 18.34 -5.28 3.69
N ALA A 93 17.95 -4.50 2.68
CA ALA A 93 16.63 -3.87 2.64
C ALA A 93 15.52 -4.92 2.59
N ILE A 94 15.63 -5.91 1.71
CA ILE A 94 14.66 -7.00 1.54
C ILE A 94 14.54 -7.85 2.80
N ASP A 95 15.64 -8.14 3.48
CA ASP A 95 15.63 -8.88 4.75
C ASP A 95 14.91 -8.10 5.86
N ALA A 96 14.90 -6.77 5.78
CA ALA A 96 14.26 -5.90 6.76
C ALA A 96 12.76 -5.65 6.53
N LEU A 97 12.17 -6.14 5.42
CA LEU A 97 10.76 -5.91 5.08
C LEU A 97 9.76 -6.60 6.01
N ASP A 98 10.19 -7.64 6.75
CA ASP A 98 9.34 -8.38 7.70
C ASP A 98 8.00 -8.81 7.07
N LEU A 99 8.09 -9.56 5.95
CA LEU A 99 6.95 -10.03 5.16
C LEU A 99 6.49 -11.42 5.62
N GLN A 100 5.20 -11.69 5.46
CA GLN A 100 4.63 -13.02 5.66
C GLN A 100 4.62 -13.79 4.33
N PRO A 101 4.77 -15.11 4.32
CA PRO A 101 4.77 -15.92 3.09
C PRO A 101 3.53 -15.75 2.21
N THR A 102 2.42 -15.29 2.77
CA THR A 102 1.12 -15.12 2.10
C THR A 102 0.82 -13.67 1.69
N ASP A 103 1.72 -12.72 1.97
CA ASP A 103 1.48 -11.30 1.72
C ASP A 103 1.32 -11.01 0.22
N VAL A 104 0.42 -10.10 -0.08
CA VAL A 104 0.27 -9.47 -1.40
C VAL A 104 0.91 -8.10 -1.35
N ILE A 105 1.95 -7.90 -2.15
CA ILE A 105 2.79 -6.70 -2.12
C ILE A 105 2.73 -6.01 -3.47
N ALA A 106 2.60 -4.68 -3.47
CA ALA A 106 2.81 -3.86 -4.65
C ALA A 106 4.20 -3.19 -4.59
N ASP A 107 5.00 -3.36 -5.64
CA ASP A 107 6.25 -2.65 -5.90
C ASP A 107 5.92 -1.48 -6.84
N ILE A 108 5.85 -0.26 -6.29
CA ILE A 108 5.34 0.94 -6.98
C ILE A 108 6.50 1.71 -7.62
N GLY A 109 6.42 1.93 -8.92
CA GLY A 109 7.55 2.35 -9.73
C GLY A 109 8.54 1.19 -9.87
N THR A 110 8.02 0.01 -10.23
CA THR A 110 8.78 -1.25 -10.21
C THR A 110 9.98 -1.27 -11.17
N GLY A 111 9.92 -0.45 -12.23
CA GLY A 111 10.97 -0.36 -13.25
C GLY A 111 11.30 -1.73 -13.85
N SER A 112 12.55 -2.15 -13.72
CA SER A 112 13.02 -3.47 -14.20
C SER A 112 12.49 -4.67 -13.41
N GLY A 113 11.77 -4.45 -12.29
CA GLY A 113 11.38 -5.50 -11.35
C GLY A 113 12.51 -5.93 -10.42
N TYR A 114 13.55 -5.14 -10.28
CA TYR A 114 14.74 -5.48 -9.49
C TYR A 114 14.38 -5.94 -8.07
N TYR A 115 13.50 -5.22 -7.37
CA TYR A 115 13.01 -5.58 -6.06
C TYR A 115 11.90 -6.63 -6.14
N ALA A 116 10.96 -6.51 -7.09
CA ALA A 116 9.85 -7.44 -7.24
C ALA A 116 10.30 -8.91 -7.30
N PHE A 117 11.29 -9.22 -8.14
CA PHE A 117 11.81 -10.60 -8.28
C PHE A 117 12.52 -11.12 -7.02
N ARG A 118 13.19 -10.24 -6.28
CA ARG A 118 13.88 -10.62 -5.04
C ARG A 118 12.91 -10.84 -3.89
N ILE A 119 11.85 -10.05 -3.85
CA ILE A 119 10.78 -10.17 -2.84
C ILE A 119 9.92 -11.41 -3.08
N SER A 120 9.76 -11.86 -4.33
CA SER A 120 8.93 -13.01 -4.68
C SER A 120 9.24 -14.26 -3.86
N ASN A 121 10.52 -14.47 -3.54
CA ASN A 121 10.98 -15.58 -2.69
C ASN A 121 10.59 -15.43 -1.21
N LYS A 122 10.27 -14.22 -0.75
CA LYS A 122 9.80 -13.99 0.64
C LYS A 122 8.29 -14.25 0.78
N VAL A 123 7.56 -14.24 -0.34
CA VAL A 123 6.10 -14.42 -0.37
C VAL A 123 5.68 -15.57 -1.31
N PRO A 124 6.18 -16.80 -1.07
CA PRO A 124 5.97 -17.92 -1.99
C PRO A 124 4.51 -18.39 -2.10
N GLN A 125 3.65 -18.02 -1.16
CA GLN A 125 2.21 -18.30 -1.14
C GLN A 125 1.38 -17.03 -1.38
N GLY A 126 2.04 -15.88 -1.49
CA GLY A 126 1.47 -14.58 -1.83
C GLY A 126 1.78 -14.19 -3.26
N SER A 127 1.85 -12.88 -3.51
CA SER A 127 2.22 -12.35 -4.83
C SER A 127 2.86 -10.99 -4.75
N VAL A 128 3.67 -10.66 -5.76
CA VAL A 128 4.23 -9.32 -5.97
C VAL A 128 3.61 -8.72 -7.22
N ILE A 129 3.07 -7.52 -7.11
CA ILE A 129 2.48 -6.75 -8.19
C ILE A 129 3.44 -5.60 -8.49
N GLY A 130 4.16 -5.69 -9.61
CA GLY A 130 4.98 -4.58 -10.09
C GLY A 130 4.09 -3.54 -10.76
N VAL A 131 3.93 -2.38 -10.12
CA VAL A 131 3.12 -1.27 -10.65
C VAL A 131 4.04 -0.25 -11.30
N ASP A 132 3.77 0.11 -12.54
CA ASP A 132 4.48 1.16 -13.26
C ASP A 132 3.53 1.95 -14.15
N ILE A 133 3.89 3.16 -14.53
CA ILE A 133 3.14 3.99 -15.48
C ILE A 133 3.62 3.80 -16.93
N GLN A 134 4.77 3.14 -17.12
CA GLN A 134 5.40 2.89 -18.41
C GLN A 134 5.18 1.42 -18.82
N GLN A 135 4.45 1.21 -19.91
CA GLN A 135 4.17 -0.13 -20.43
C GLN A 135 5.46 -0.88 -20.77
N GLU A 136 6.48 -0.19 -21.25
CA GLU A 136 7.79 -0.78 -21.60
C GLU A 136 8.51 -1.38 -20.39
N MET A 137 8.35 -0.78 -19.19
CA MET A 137 8.85 -1.37 -17.94
C MET A 137 8.13 -2.69 -17.60
N LEU A 138 6.81 -2.70 -17.77
CA LEU A 138 5.98 -3.89 -17.51
C LEU A 138 6.23 -5.01 -18.52
N ASP A 139 6.48 -4.66 -19.78
CA ASP A 139 6.86 -5.63 -20.81
C ASP A 139 8.22 -6.27 -20.50
N PHE A 140 9.17 -5.45 -20.03
CA PHE A 140 10.46 -5.95 -19.55
C PHE A 140 10.30 -6.87 -18.34
N LEU A 141 9.51 -6.47 -17.34
CA LEU A 141 9.23 -7.26 -16.15
C LEU A 141 8.58 -8.60 -16.52
N SER A 142 7.58 -8.61 -17.40
CA SER A 142 6.89 -9.81 -17.84
C SER A 142 7.84 -10.80 -18.52
N LYS A 143 8.63 -10.31 -19.50
CA LYS A 143 9.65 -11.10 -20.17
C LYS A 143 10.64 -11.71 -19.17
N ARG A 144 11.11 -10.93 -18.20
CA ARG A 144 12.06 -11.40 -17.20
C ARG A 144 11.44 -12.43 -16.23
N ALA A 145 10.17 -12.28 -15.87
CA ALA A 145 9.45 -13.26 -15.06
C ALA A 145 9.42 -14.63 -15.77
N ASP A 146 9.12 -14.63 -17.07
CA ASP A 146 9.12 -15.85 -17.90
C ASP A 146 10.50 -16.50 -17.98
N GLU A 147 11.56 -15.70 -18.22
CA GLU A 147 12.96 -16.16 -18.29
C GLU A 147 13.41 -16.79 -16.96
N LEU A 148 13.03 -16.19 -15.83
CA LEU A 148 13.35 -16.66 -14.48
C LEU A 148 12.39 -17.74 -13.97
N LYS A 149 11.30 -18.02 -14.69
CA LYS A 149 10.22 -18.96 -14.29
C LYS A 149 9.62 -18.59 -12.93
N ILE A 150 9.40 -17.29 -12.71
CA ILE A 150 8.78 -16.77 -11.49
C ILE A 150 7.31 -16.50 -11.78
N GLU A 151 6.41 -17.24 -11.11
CA GLU A 151 4.96 -17.22 -11.38
C GLU A 151 4.19 -16.26 -10.47
N ASN A 152 4.76 -15.86 -9.32
CA ASN A 152 4.10 -15.01 -8.34
C ASN A 152 4.47 -13.53 -8.46
N VAL A 153 5.08 -13.11 -9.58
CA VAL A 153 5.33 -11.70 -9.95
C VAL A 153 4.52 -11.38 -11.19
N ARG A 154 3.79 -10.27 -11.17
CA ARG A 154 3.02 -9.79 -12.34
C ARG A 154 3.09 -8.28 -12.46
N GLY A 155 3.12 -7.79 -13.70
CA GLY A 155 3.00 -6.36 -14.00
C GLY A 155 1.56 -5.84 -13.88
N HIS A 156 1.41 -4.58 -13.52
CA HIS A 156 0.15 -3.86 -13.47
C HIS A 156 0.35 -2.41 -13.88
N LEU A 157 -0.39 -1.94 -14.89
CA LEU A 157 -0.31 -0.58 -15.37
C LEU A 157 -1.10 0.34 -14.43
N GLY A 158 -0.39 1.24 -13.77
CA GLY A 158 -0.97 2.34 -13.01
C GLY A 158 -1.09 3.62 -13.85
N THR A 159 -1.57 4.68 -13.23
CA THR A 159 -1.55 6.03 -13.80
C THR A 159 -0.63 6.94 -12.97
N ILE A 160 -0.47 8.19 -13.36
CA ILE A 160 0.36 9.15 -12.61
C ILE A 160 -0.21 9.52 -11.25
N ASP A 161 -1.47 9.18 -10.98
CA ASP A 161 -2.25 9.58 -9.81
C ASP A 161 -3.00 8.41 -9.12
N ASP A 162 -3.01 7.21 -9.72
CA ASP A 162 -3.71 6.04 -9.18
C ASP A 162 -2.91 4.75 -9.43
N VAL A 163 -2.77 3.92 -8.41
CA VAL A 163 -2.18 2.58 -8.54
C VAL A 163 -3.11 1.60 -9.27
N CYS A 164 -4.37 1.94 -9.47
CA CYS A 164 -5.41 1.14 -10.12
C CYS A 164 -5.59 -0.26 -9.52
N LEU A 165 -5.36 -0.42 -8.22
CA LEU A 165 -5.51 -1.69 -7.50
C LEU A 165 -6.80 -1.74 -6.67
N PRO A 166 -7.39 -2.94 -6.47
CA PRO A 166 -8.62 -3.09 -5.71
C PRO A 166 -8.49 -2.61 -4.26
N LEU A 167 -9.61 -2.17 -3.67
CA LEU A 167 -9.69 -1.78 -2.27
C LEU A 167 -9.25 -2.92 -1.34
N ASN A 168 -8.45 -2.61 -0.31
CA ASN A 168 -8.02 -3.54 0.73
C ASN A 168 -7.40 -4.84 0.17
N SER A 169 -6.68 -4.75 -0.93
CA SER A 169 -6.05 -5.89 -1.60
C SER A 169 -4.58 -6.12 -1.21
N LEU A 170 -3.91 -5.10 -0.66
CA LEU A 170 -2.49 -5.13 -0.38
C LEU A 170 -2.19 -5.30 1.12
N ASP A 171 -1.25 -6.20 1.45
CA ASP A 171 -0.64 -6.30 2.78
C ASP A 171 0.48 -5.27 2.94
N ALA A 172 1.20 -4.98 1.84
CA ALA A 172 2.23 -3.95 1.83
C ALA A 172 2.37 -3.30 0.44
N ALA A 173 2.92 -2.09 0.44
CA ALA A 173 3.45 -1.42 -0.73
C ALA A 173 4.93 -1.09 -0.48
N LEU A 174 5.76 -1.23 -1.51
CA LEU A 174 7.16 -0.83 -1.52
C LEU A 174 7.35 0.27 -2.56
N MET A 175 8.12 1.28 -2.23
CA MET A 175 8.62 2.31 -3.14
C MET A 175 10.11 2.46 -2.92
N VAL A 176 10.91 2.27 -3.95
CA VAL A 176 12.37 2.37 -3.89
C VAL A 176 12.86 3.38 -4.91
N ASP A 177 13.32 4.52 -4.42
CA ASP A 177 13.81 5.63 -5.24
C ASP A 177 12.83 6.01 -6.39
N ALA A 178 11.53 5.97 -6.07
CA ALA A 178 10.45 6.21 -7.02
C ALA A 178 9.51 7.33 -6.57
N TYR A 179 9.23 7.45 -5.27
CA TYR A 179 8.23 8.41 -4.78
C TYR A 179 8.60 9.87 -5.08
N HIS A 180 9.90 10.20 -5.04
CA HIS A 180 10.35 11.55 -5.37
C HIS A 180 10.03 11.97 -6.82
N GLU A 181 9.78 11.00 -7.73
CA GLU A 181 9.41 11.22 -9.13
C GLU A 181 7.89 11.34 -9.37
N PHE A 182 7.06 11.13 -8.33
CA PHE A 182 5.61 11.21 -8.51
C PHE A 182 5.16 12.64 -8.79
N SER A 183 4.54 12.84 -9.95
CA SER A 183 3.97 14.13 -10.33
C SER A 183 2.65 14.46 -9.61
N HIS A 184 1.99 13.44 -9.02
CA HIS A 184 0.75 13.53 -8.26
C HIS A 184 0.85 12.74 -6.95
N PRO A 185 1.80 13.12 -6.04
CA PRO A 185 2.10 12.32 -4.85
C PRO A 185 0.92 12.19 -3.88
N ALA A 186 0.08 13.22 -3.74
CA ALA A 186 -1.06 13.18 -2.84
C ALA A 186 -2.16 12.22 -3.33
N GLU A 187 -2.48 12.26 -4.61
CA GLU A 187 -3.46 11.36 -5.25
C GLU A 187 -2.96 9.93 -5.20
N MET A 188 -1.69 9.71 -5.54
CA MET A 188 -1.07 8.39 -5.49
C MET A 188 -1.08 7.80 -4.06
N LEU A 189 -0.71 8.57 -3.05
CA LEU A 189 -0.81 8.12 -1.65
C LEU A 189 -2.24 7.86 -1.21
N THR A 190 -3.22 8.63 -1.72
CA THR A 190 -4.64 8.39 -1.47
C THR A 190 -5.11 7.07 -2.10
N SER A 191 -4.69 6.80 -3.32
CA SER A 191 -4.96 5.55 -4.01
C SER A 191 -4.34 4.36 -3.25
N LEU A 192 -3.08 4.47 -2.83
CA LEU A 192 -2.41 3.47 -1.98
C LEU A 192 -3.13 3.29 -0.64
N HIS A 193 -3.61 4.38 -0.03
CA HIS A 193 -4.39 4.28 1.21
C HIS A 193 -5.65 3.42 1.03
N LYS A 194 -6.33 3.52 -0.11
CA LYS A 194 -7.49 2.70 -0.43
C LYS A 194 -7.11 1.24 -0.71
N ALA A 195 -6.04 1.00 -1.47
CA ALA A 195 -5.60 -0.33 -1.87
C ALA A 195 -5.03 -1.15 -0.70
N LEU A 196 -4.39 -0.52 0.27
CA LEU A 196 -3.85 -1.19 1.46
C LEU A 196 -4.97 -1.69 2.38
N LYS A 197 -4.79 -2.88 2.95
CA LYS A 197 -5.60 -3.41 4.05
C LYS A 197 -5.49 -2.51 5.30
N PRO A 198 -6.37 -2.63 6.31
CA PRO A 198 -6.32 -1.79 7.52
C PRO A 198 -4.98 -1.85 8.28
N GLN A 199 -4.29 -2.98 8.25
CA GLN A 199 -2.98 -3.19 8.87
C GLN A 199 -1.82 -3.11 7.85
N GLY A 200 -2.13 -2.74 6.60
CA GLY A 200 -1.16 -2.67 5.53
C GLY A 200 -0.09 -1.62 5.79
N ARG A 201 1.11 -1.86 5.28
CA ARG A 201 2.31 -1.02 5.50
C ARG A 201 2.83 -0.47 4.18
N ILE A 202 3.43 0.71 4.24
CA ILE A 202 4.26 1.24 3.15
C ILE A 202 5.71 1.19 3.61
N PHE A 203 6.56 0.59 2.79
CA PHE A 203 8.01 0.67 2.90
C PHE A 203 8.50 1.69 1.88
N LEU A 204 9.06 2.79 2.37
CA LEU A 204 9.62 3.85 1.55
C LEU A 204 11.13 3.86 1.71
N LEU A 205 11.82 3.54 0.63
CA LEU A 205 13.27 3.63 0.50
C LEU A 205 13.58 4.80 -0.42
N GLU A 206 14.30 5.81 0.09
CA GLU A 206 14.65 7.02 -0.66
C GLU A 206 16.06 7.47 -0.29
N PHE A 207 16.82 7.95 -1.26
CA PHE A 207 18.14 8.50 -1.01
C PHE A 207 18.06 9.67 -0.02
N ARG A 208 18.96 9.64 0.99
CA ARG A 208 18.98 10.64 2.07
C ARG A 208 19.41 12.02 1.56
N ALA A 209 18.51 12.99 1.60
CA ALA A 209 18.85 14.39 1.28
C ALA A 209 19.67 15.06 2.39
N GLU A 210 19.60 14.56 3.63
CA GLU A 210 20.38 15.06 4.77
C GLU A 210 21.87 14.72 4.68
N ASP A 211 22.25 13.70 3.89
CA ASP A 211 23.65 13.33 3.73
C ASP A 211 24.23 13.90 2.42
N PRO A 212 25.12 14.91 2.51
CA PRO A 212 25.71 15.51 1.32
C PRO A 212 26.69 14.56 0.57
N ARG A 213 27.08 13.43 1.20
CA ARG A 213 27.96 12.44 0.58
C ARG A 213 27.20 11.48 -0.34
N VAL A 214 25.88 11.44 -0.28
CA VAL A 214 25.07 10.65 -1.21
C VAL A 214 25.10 11.33 -2.59
N PRO A 215 25.75 10.73 -3.62
CA PRO A 215 26.08 11.37 -4.88
C PRO A 215 24.91 11.35 -5.88
N ILE A 216 23.72 11.67 -5.41
CA ILE A 216 22.45 11.69 -6.17
C ILE A 216 22.01 13.13 -6.31
N LYS A 217 21.40 13.47 -7.44
CA LYS A 217 20.86 14.80 -7.72
C LYS A 217 19.88 15.26 -6.64
N PRO A 218 19.82 16.57 -6.31
CA PRO A 218 19.04 17.06 -5.16
C PRO A 218 17.56 16.69 -5.19
N LEU A 219 16.88 16.76 -6.36
CA LEU A 219 15.46 16.45 -6.46
C LEU A 219 15.15 14.94 -6.44
N HIS A 220 16.16 14.09 -6.63
CA HIS A 220 16.05 12.63 -6.51
C HIS A 220 16.45 12.13 -5.11
N LYS A 221 16.39 13.00 -4.10
CA LYS A 221 16.61 12.68 -2.68
C LYS A 221 15.47 13.22 -1.84
N MET A 222 15.17 12.53 -0.75
CA MET A 222 14.16 12.95 0.21
C MET A 222 14.74 13.14 1.59
N THR A 223 14.27 14.15 2.34
CA THR A 223 14.49 14.19 3.79
C THR A 223 13.40 13.39 4.50
N GLU A 224 13.74 12.79 5.65
CA GLU A 224 12.76 12.15 6.54
C GLU A 224 11.60 13.11 6.88
N ALA A 225 11.93 14.37 7.21
CA ALA A 225 10.94 15.37 7.56
C ALA A 225 9.94 15.66 6.42
N GLN A 226 10.42 15.73 5.17
CA GLN A 226 9.55 15.96 4.01
C GLN A 226 8.67 14.72 3.74
N ALA A 227 9.24 13.53 3.78
CA ALA A 227 8.48 12.29 3.61
C ALA A 227 7.37 12.17 4.67
N VAL A 228 7.70 12.40 5.95
CA VAL A 228 6.72 12.38 7.05
C VAL A 228 5.61 13.39 6.81
N LYS A 229 5.93 14.61 6.38
CA LYS A 229 4.96 15.67 6.10
C LYS A 229 3.99 15.27 4.98
N GLU A 230 4.49 14.73 3.87
CA GLU A 230 3.69 14.33 2.72
C GLU A 230 2.81 13.11 3.03
N PHE A 231 3.36 12.10 3.69
CA PHE A 231 2.62 10.90 4.09
C PHE A 231 1.55 11.20 5.16
N ALA A 232 1.85 12.08 6.11
CA ALA A 232 0.87 12.51 7.11
C ALA A 232 -0.34 13.21 6.48
N ALA A 233 -0.12 14.04 5.45
CA ALA A 233 -1.19 14.70 4.70
C ALA A 233 -2.13 13.70 3.99
N ALA A 234 -1.64 12.49 3.67
CA ALA A 234 -2.41 11.41 3.07
C ALA A 234 -2.93 10.37 4.08
N GLY A 235 -2.86 10.65 5.39
CA GLY A 235 -3.39 9.78 6.44
C GLY A 235 -2.48 8.61 6.82
N PHE A 236 -1.17 8.77 6.66
CA PHE A 236 -0.18 7.80 7.12
C PHE A 236 0.67 8.35 8.26
N THR A 237 1.10 7.47 9.15
CA THR A 237 2.00 7.80 10.26
C THR A 237 3.29 7.00 10.11
N LEU A 238 4.44 7.67 10.32
CA LEU A 238 5.74 7.00 10.37
C LEU A 238 5.80 6.10 11.61
N VAL A 239 6.07 4.82 11.39
CA VAL A 239 6.29 3.83 12.46
C VAL A 239 7.76 3.73 12.83
N SER A 240 8.64 3.73 11.84
CA SER A 240 10.08 3.65 12.04
C SER A 240 10.85 4.14 10.82
N ASN A 241 12.08 4.63 11.05
CA ASN A 241 13.10 4.80 10.02
C ASN A 241 14.35 4.04 10.44
N LYS A 242 14.61 2.89 9.80
CA LYS A 242 15.78 2.03 10.08
C LYS A 242 16.99 2.57 9.33
N ARG A 243 17.98 3.09 10.05
CA ARG A 243 19.20 3.70 9.47
C ARG A 243 20.30 2.66 9.20
N HIS A 244 20.01 1.59 8.51
CA HIS A 244 20.93 0.48 8.27
C HIS A 244 21.40 0.35 6.81
N LEU A 245 20.82 1.16 5.90
CA LEU A 245 21.23 1.20 4.50
C LEU A 245 22.31 2.26 4.27
N PRO A 246 23.23 2.06 3.31
CA PRO A 246 24.33 3.00 3.06
C PRO A 246 23.86 4.39 2.67
N TRP A 247 23.00 4.52 1.65
CA TRP A 247 22.59 5.81 1.09
C TRP A 247 21.14 6.18 1.32
N GLN A 248 20.27 5.20 1.65
CA GLN A 248 18.83 5.40 1.71
C GLN A 248 18.29 5.44 3.13
N HIS A 249 17.17 6.12 3.30
CA HIS A 249 16.23 5.85 4.38
C HIS A 249 15.58 4.48 4.17
N PHE A 250 15.14 3.87 5.26
CA PHE A 250 14.21 2.75 5.26
C PHE A 250 13.06 3.10 6.20
N MET A 251 12.07 3.77 5.64
CA MET A 251 10.92 4.28 6.40
C MET A 251 9.74 3.32 6.28
N VAL A 252 9.06 3.08 7.39
CA VAL A 252 7.84 2.27 7.45
C VAL A 252 6.69 3.14 7.87
N PHE A 253 5.65 3.21 7.05
CA PHE A 253 4.43 3.94 7.34
C PHE A 253 3.24 3.00 7.47
N GLN A 254 2.26 3.39 8.30
CA GLN A 254 0.96 2.74 8.43
C GLN A 254 -0.16 3.77 8.35
N LYS A 255 -1.37 3.31 8.05
CA LYS A 255 -2.56 4.18 8.11
C LYS A 255 -2.70 4.78 9.50
N THR A 256 -2.99 6.06 9.59
CA THR A 256 -3.34 6.72 10.85
C THR A 256 -4.69 6.15 11.33
N ARG A 257 -4.76 5.81 12.63
CA ARG A 257 -5.95 5.23 13.26
C ARG A 257 -7.02 6.28 13.52
#